data_9afe270ddd714652f59d73507ab03dbe
#
_entry.id   9afe270ddd714652f59d73507ab03dbe
#
_cell.length_a   1.000
_cell.length_b   1.000
_cell.length_c   1.000
_cell.angle_alpha   90.00
_cell.angle_beta   90.00
_cell.angle_gamma   90.00
#
_symmetry.space_group_name_H-M   'P 1'
#
loop_
_entity.id
_entity.type
_entity.pdbx_description
1 polymer ?
#
loop_
_entity_poly.entity_id
_entity_poly.type
_entity_poly.pdbx_seq_one_letter_code
_entity_poly.pdbx_strand_id
1 'polypeptide(L)'
;RAYYAMFDAARAALLASGAPVEPDIGRTHSGLIGAFGNFLVKNGPVSKDVGRLLNRAHEIRLVADYNGDSVEPADAMEMVEQARTFVAAIRAEFMPTESDDNDATP
;
A
#
# COMPACT_ATOMS: atom_id res chain seq x y z
N ARG A 1 0.78 12.27 -3.21
CA ARG A 1 1.93 11.98 -2.33
C ARG A 1 1.65 10.83 -1.39
N ALA A 2 0.67 11.01 -0.49
CA ALA A 2 0.30 9.91 0.40
C ALA A 2 -0.12 8.69 -0.42
N TYR A 3 -0.88 8.92 -1.46
CA TYR A 3 -1.34 7.89 -2.37
C TYR A 3 -0.15 7.14 -3.00
N TYR A 4 0.83 7.88 -3.47
CA TYR A 4 1.98 7.24 -4.11
C TYR A 4 2.82 6.46 -3.10
N ALA A 5 2.91 6.95 -1.86
CA ALA A 5 3.61 6.22 -0.83
C ALA A 5 2.97 4.85 -0.58
N MET A 6 1.65 4.79 -0.61
CA MET A 6 0.95 3.52 -0.45
C MET A 6 1.27 2.57 -1.60
N PHE A 7 1.27 3.07 -2.83
CA PHE A 7 1.59 2.23 -3.98
C PHE A 7 3.02 1.75 -3.97
N ASP A 8 3.95 2.63 -3.60
CA ASP A 8 5.34 2.23 -3.51
C ASP A 8 5.53 1.14 -2.45
N ALA A 9 4.86 1.29 -1.31
CA ALA A 9 4.94 0.30 -0.25
C ALA A 9 4.33 -1.03 -0.70
N ALA A 10 3.20 -0.98 -1.40
CA ALA A 10 2.54 -2.18 -1.89
C ALA A 10 3.43 -2.91 -2.91
N ARG A 11 4.05 -2.16 -3.80
CA ARG A 11 4.95 -2.74 -4.78
C ARG A 11 6.15 -3.38 -4.12
N ALA A 12 6.75 -2.67 -3.17
CA ALA A 12 7.89 -3.20 -2.45
C ALA A 12 7.54 -4.48 -1.68
N ALA A 13 6.36 -4.51 -1.08
CA ALA A 13 5.91 -5.70 -0.36
C ALA A 13 5.72 -6.89 -1.30
N LEU A 14 5.14 -6.67 -2.47
CA LEU A 14 5.00 -7.74 -3.45
C LEU A 14 6.34 -8.32 -3.86
N LEU A 15 7.30 -7.45 -4.13
CA LEU A 15 8.61 -7.90 -4.54
C LEU A 15 9.34 -8.60 -3.39
N ALA A 16 9.20 -8.08 -2.18
CA ALA A 16 9.85 -8.66 -1.01
C ALA A 16 9.27 -10.02 -0.64
N SER A 17 7.98 -10.22 -0.91
CA SER A 17 7.30 -11.46 -0.55
C SER A 17 7.66 -12.62 -1.47
N GLY A 18 8.30 -12.35 -2.59
CA GLY A 18 8.58 -13.38 -3.57
C GLY A 18 7.38 -13.76 -4.42
N ALA A 19 6.34 -12.95 -4.41
CA ALA A 19 5.16 -13.21 -5.23
C ALA A 19 5.56 -13.29 -6.70
N PRO A 20 4.89 -14.16 -7.48
CA PRO A 20 5.23 -14.32 -8.89
C PRO A 20 4.66 -13.18 -9.74
N VAL A 21 5.25 -12.00 -9.58
CA VAL A 21 4.84 -10.81 -10.33
C VAL A 21 6.00 -10.35 -11.20
N GLU A 22 5.65 -9.66 -12.28
CA GLU A 22 6.65 -9.12 -13.18
C GLU A 22 7.41 -7.97 -12.51
N PRO A 23 8.68 -7.76 -12.89
CA PRO A 23 9.43 -6.65 -12.31
C PRO A 23 8.78 -5.29 -12.52
N ASP A 24 7.97 -5.15 -13.57
CA ASP A 24 7.28 -3.90 -13.85
C ASP A 24 5.89 -3.83 -13.21
N ILE A 25 5.65 -4.68 -12.21
CA ILE A 25 4.40 -4.58 -11.47
C ILE A 25 4.31 -3.19 -10.88
N GLY A 26 3.18 -2.57 -11.02
CA GLY A 26 3.02 -1.18 -10.62
C GLY A 26 2.95 -0.23 -11.80
N ARG A 27 3.18 -0.72 -13.02
CA ARG A 27 3.03 0.11 -14.20
C ARG A 27 1.58 0.59 -14.32
N THR A 28 0.63 -0.23 -13.91
CA THR A 28 -0.75 0.21 -13.77
C THR A 28 -1.16 0.01 -12.31
N HIS A 29 -1.95 0.96 -11.81
CA HIS A 29 -2.40 0.89 -10.42
C HIS A 29 -3.36 -0.25 -10.20
N SER A 30 -4.28 -0.46 -11.13
CA SER A 30 -5.24 -1.56 -10.99
C SER A 30 -4.54 -2.92 -11.03
N GLY A 31 -3.51 -3.07 -11.84
CA GLY A 31 -2.73 -4.30 -11.87
C GLY A 31 -2.03 -4.55 -10.55
N LEU A 32 -1.44 -3.50 -9.98
CA LEU A 32 -0.78 -3.61 -8.70
C LEU A 32 -1.75 -3.96 -7.58
N ILE A 33 -2.90 -3.30 -7.55
CA ILE A 33 -3.91 -3.55 -6.52
C ILE A 33 -4.43 -4.98 -6.62
N GLY A 34 -4.67 -5.45 -7.84
CA GLY A 34 -5.11 -6.83 -8.03
C GLY A 34 -4.10 -7.83 -7.53
N ALA A 35 -2.83 -7.64 -7.87
CA ALA A 35 -1.77 -8.54 -7.42
C ALA A 35 -1.63 -8.49 -5.89
N PHE A 36 -1.67 -7.29 -5.32
CA PHE A 36 -1.58 -7.14 -3.87
C PHE A 36 -2.71 -7.90 -3.19
N GLY A 37 -3.93 -7.72 -3.68
CA GLY A 37 -5.07 -8.41 -3.09
C GLY A 37 -4.97 -9.92 -3.20
N ASN A 38 -4.50 -10.41 -4.34
CA ASN A 38 -4.44 -11.85 -4.57
C ASN A 38 -3.28 -12.49 -3.78
N PHE A 39 -2.10 -11.93 -3.86
CA PHE A 39 -0.92 -12.59 -3.30
C PHE A 39 -0.66 -12.25 -1.85
N LEU A 40 -1.01 -11.07 -1.39
CA LEU A 40 -0.68 -10.64 -0.04
C LEU A 40 -1.87 -10.60 0.91
N VAL A 41 -3.07 -10.46 0.41
CA VAL A 41 -4.26 -10.44 1.26
C VAL A 41 -4.94 -11.80 1.26
N LYS A 42 -5.38 -12.24 0.10
CA LYS A 42 -6.13 -13.50 -0.01
C LYS A 42 -5.26 -14.69 0.36
N ASN A 43 -4.03 -14.73 -0.12
CA ASN A 43 -3.12 -15.84 0.06
C ASN A 43 -1.88 -15.49 0.85
N GLY A 44 -1.89 -14.38 1.56
CA GLY A 44 -0.70 -13.89 2.25
C GLY A 44 -0.99 -13.37 3.64
N PRO A 45 -0.01 -12.70 4.24
CA PRO A 45 -0.08 -12.29 5.63
C PRO A 45 -0.79 -10.96 5.90
N VAL A 46 -1.21 -10.25 4.86
CA VAL A 46 -1.80 -8.92 5.02
C VAL A 46 -3.29 -9.06 5.30
N SER A 47 -3.79 -8.32 6.29
CA SER A 47 -5.19 -8.40 6.64
C SER A 47 -6.07 -7.75 5.57
N LYS A 48 -7.34 -8.16 5.56
CA LYS A 48 -8.31 -7.57 4.65
C LYS A 48 -8.49 -6.08 4.90
N ASP A 49 -8.42 -5.68 6.16
CA ASP A 49 -8.58 -4.27 6.49
C ASP A 49 -7.47 -3.42 5.89
N VAL A 50 -6.24 -3.91 5.94
CA VAL A 50 -5.12 -3.21 5.34
C VAL A 50 -5.27 -3.15 3.82
N GLY A 51 -5.70 -4.27 3.22
CA GLY A 51 -5.96 -4.29 1.78
C GLY A 51 -7.01 -3.29 1.35
N ARG A 52 -8.04 -3.09 2.17
CA ARG A 52 -9.09 -2.12 1.87
C ARG A 52 -8.56 -0.70 1.83
N LEU A 53 -7.56 -0.39 2.63
CA LEU A 53 -6.96 0.95 2.62
C LEU A 53 -6.42 1.28 1.24
N LEU A 54 -5.76 0.34 0.61
CA LEU A 54 -5.20 0.56 -0.72
C LEU A 54 -6.30 0.76 -1.76
N ASN A 55 -7.35 -0.07 -1.69
CA ASN A 55 -8.49 0.06 -2.59
C ASN A 55 -9.19 1.41 -2.41
N ARG A 56 -9.35 1.84 -1.18
CA ARG A 56 -10.02 3.10 -0.89
C ARG A 56 -9.24 4.27 -1.45
N ALA A 57 -7.92 4.26 -1.27
CA ALA A 57 -7.08 5.32 -1.80
C ALA A 57 -7.18 5.40 -3.32
N HIS A 58 -7.23 4.24 -3.97
CA HIS A 58 -7.37 4.19 -5.42
C HIS A 58 -8.70 4.77 -5.87
N GLU A 59 -9.78 4.44 -5.16
CA GLU A 59 -11.10 4.98 -5.47
C GLU A 59 -11.12 6.50 -5.37
N ILE A 60 -10.54 7.03 -4.30
CA ILE A 60 -10.51 8.48 -4.11
C ILE A 60 -9.78 9.15 -5.27
N ARG A 61 -8.65 8.58 -5.68
CA ARG A 61 -7.89 9.15 -6.80
C ARG A 61 -8.66 9.07 -8.11
N LEU A 62 -9.31 7.94 -8.35
CA LEU A 62 -10.06 7.78 -9.60
C LEU A 62 -11.19 8.78 -9.71
N VAL A 63 -11.91 9.02 -8.61
CA VAL A 63 -13.00 9.98 -8.62
C VAL A 63 -12.47 11.39 -8.88
N ALA A 64 -11.38 11.75 -8.21
CA ALA A 64 -10.78 13.06 -8.41
C ALA A 64 -10.30 13.25 -9.86
N ASP A 65 -9.66 12.23 -10.41
CA ASP A 65 -9.17 12.30 -11.79
C ASP A 65 -10.32 12.39 -12.79
N TYR A 66 -11.36 11.61 -12.55
CA TYR A 66 -12.52 11.61 -13.46
C TYR A 66 -13.20 12.96 -13.50
N ASN A 67 -13.30 13.61 -12.34
CA ASN A 67 -13.96 14.92 -12.25
C ASN A 67 -13.04 16.06 -12.70
N GLY A 68 -11.78 15.77 -12.96
CA GLY A 68 -10.84 16.79 -13.36
C GLY A 68 -10.41 17.69 -12.22
N ASP A 69 -10.70 17.29 -10.99
CA ASP A 69 -10.41 18.08 -9.81
C ASP A 69 -9.32 17.42 -8.98
N SER A 70 -8.72 18.21 -8.11
CA SER A 70 -7.82 17.66 -7.12
C SER A 70 -8.66 17.00 -6.02
N VAL A 71 -7.98 16.22 -5.18
CA VAL A 71 -8.62 15.54 -4.07
C VAL A 71 -9.13 16.59 -3.07
N GLU A 72 -10.35 16.39 -2.58
CA GLU A 72 -10.93 17.26 -1.56
C GLU A 72 -10.04 17.30 -0.32
N PRO A 73 -9.98 18.43 0.37
CA PRO A 73 -9.13 18.52 1.59
C PRO A 73 -9.42 17.45 2.62
N ALA A 74 -10.69 17.14 2.86
CA ALA A 74 -11.05 16.11 3.84
C ALA A 74 -10.55 14.75 3.39
N ASP A 75 -10.69 14.45 2.10
CA ASP A 75 -10.21 13.18 1.56
C ASP A 75 -8.69 13.11 1.56
N ALA A 76 -8.03 14.25 1.33
CA ALA A 76 -6.57 14.29 1.38
C ALA A 76 -6.06 13.99 2.79
N MET A 77 -6.73 14.53 3.82
CA MET A 77 -6.35 14.24 5.19
C MET A 77 -6.59 12.78 5.53
N GLU A 78 -7.71 12.24 5.08
CA GLU A 78 -8.01 10.83 5.29
C GLU A 78 -6.93 9.97 4.63
N MET A 79 -6.51 10.32 3.43
CA MET A 79 -5.48 9.57 2.72
C MET A 79 -4.15 9.58 3.44
N VAL A 80 -3.79 10.71 4.06
CA VAL A 80 -2.56 10.77 4.83
C VAL A 80 -2.61 9.80 6.00
N GLU A 81 -3.73 9.77 6.72
CA GLU A 81 -3.88 8.85 7.84
C GLU A 81 -3.87 7.40 7.38
N GLN A 82 -4.59 7.13 6.31
CA GLN A 82 -4.65 5.76 5.78
C GLN A 82 -3.28 5.32 5.26
N ALA A 83 -2.54 6.24 4.65
CA ALA A 83 -1.20 5.92 4.16
C ALA A 83 -0.27 5.58 5.31
N ARG A 84 -0.35 6.32 6.41
CA ARG A 84 0.47 6.03 7.58
C ARG A 84 0.16 4.64 8.12
N THR A 85 -1.12 4.34 8.26
CA THR A 85 -1.55 3.04 8.76
C THR A 85 -1.10 1.93 7.82
N PHE A 86 -1.29 2.13 6.54
CA PHE A 86 -0.92 1.13 5.53
C PHE A 86 0.58 0.88 5.51
N VAL A 87 1.37 1.94 5.44
CA VAL A 87 2.82 1.80 5.37
C VAL A 87 3.36 1.17 6.64
N ALA A 88 2.81 1.57 7.79
CA ALA A 88 3.24 0.98 9.07
C ALA A 88 2.93 -0.51 9.11
N ALA A 89 1.75 -0.92 8.62
CA ALA A 89 1.38 -2.33 8.61
C ALA A 89 2.29 -3.13 7.68
N ILE A 90 2.60 -2.57 6.52
CA ILE A 90 3.49 -3.24 5.57
C ILE A 90 4.89 -3.37 6.14
N ARG A 91 5.39 -2.34 6.77
CA ARG A 91 6.71 -2.40 7.39
C ARG A 91 6.76 -3.44 8.49
N ALA A 92 5.73 -3.49 9.32
CA ALA A 92 5.67 -4.46 10.39
C ALA A 92 5.69 -5.89 9.86
N GLU A 93 5.05 -6.11 8.72
CA GLU A 93 4.92 -7.44 8.15
C GLU A 93 6.16 -7.87 7.38
N PHE A 94 6.77 -6.95 6.65
CA PHE A 94 7.84 -7.31 5.71
C PHE A 94 9.22 -6.78 6.08
N MET A 95 9.31 -5.85 7.03
CA MET A 95 10.59 -5.26 7.43
C MET A 95 10.66 -5.06 8.93
N PRO A 96 10.28 -6.07 9.74
CA PRO A 96 10.20 -5.86 11.18
C PRO A 96 11.55 -5.93 11.88
N THR A 97 12.52 -6.63 11.30
CA THR A 97 13.74 -6.98 12.02
C THR A 97 14.70 -5.82 12.17
N GLU A 98 14.61 -4.85 11.30
CA GLU A 98 15.54 -3.72 11.33
C GLU A 98 15.45 -2.95 12.63
N SER A 99 14.25 -2.51 12.99
CA SER A 99 14.08 -1.74 14.20
C SER A 99 14.25 -2.62 15.43
N ASP A 100 13.87 -3.88 15.34
CA ASP A 100 14.05 -4.82 16.43
C ASP A 100 15.53 -5.00 16.75
N ASP A 101 16.34 -5.11 15.72
CA ASP A 101 17.78 -5.25 15.90
C ASP A 101 18.36 -4.04 16.59
N ASN A 102 17.92 -2.85 16.20
CA ASN A 102 18.38 -1.63 16.82
C ASN A 102 18.01 -1.59 18.29
N ASP A 103 16.80 -2.00 18.61
CA ASP A 103 16.33 -2.03 19.98
C ASP A 103 17.11 -3.04 20.80
N ALA A 104 17.44 -4.16 20.18
CA ALA A 104 18.15 -5.23 20.87
C ALA A 104 19.62 -4.88 21.12
N THR A 105 20.13 -3.91 20.44
CA THR A 105 21.52 -3.52 20.57
C THR A 105 21.66 -2.42 21.62
N PRO A 106 21.96 -2.74 22.81
CA PRO A 106 22.10 -1.75 23.89
C PRO A 106 23.33 -0.90 23.76
#